data_ae3a7b125f5cfead6494596157c77c0a
#
_entry.id   ae3a7b125f5cfead6494596157c77c0a
#
_cell.length_a   1.000
_cell.length_b   1.000
_cell.length_c   1.000
_cell.angle_alpha   90.00
_cell.angle_beta   90.00
_cell.angle_gamma   90.00
#
_symmetry.space_group_name_H-M   'P 1'
#
loop_
_entity.id
_entity.type
_entity.pdbx_description
1 polymer ?
#
loop_
_entity_poly.entity_id
_entity_poly.type
_entity_poly.pdbx_seq_one_letter_code
_entity_poly.pdbx_strand_id
1 'polypeptide(L)'
;MIVQVEKFMRKWNMVPEGGRVLVGVSGGADSVCLCLILYELSTKMNFSLEVIHVEHGIRGEESKNDAVFVEQLCKQRGIVCHIRNVDVPHYAKIHHLGEEEAARILRYQVFADAAGQDRNVRIALAHHMEDNAETMLFQLIRGSGLDGLCGMRPQRTGTNGEIYIRPFLQCSREQIEQFLEERGQGYCTDSTNANESYSRNRMRKRVLPELIKMNPQAVQHMQTAMEQLQQVRDYLEEETVSLEKKFISGERKNVKLDTDGLAELSQAVRMRLIRKAVWKAAGACKDITAAHLQAVADLLEKQTGRYVKLPYGLTATRVYNVIEIMGKRKETEKICLPIDTDRLPENLLAGEWKFSFKKFLYDGNTDKIPRKMYTKWFDYDKIKDSLAIRNRRKGDYFVLDAAGHHKKLEDYFVNEKIPASHRDEQLLLAGEDEIFWIVGGRMAYGTGISDATRWVLEITASNSSH
;
A
#
# COMPACT_ATOMS: atom_id res chain seq x y z
N MET A 1 -22.58 -33.30 -6.41
CA MET A 1 -21.43 -32.36 -6.43
C MET A 1 -21.51 -31.36 -7.59
N ILE A 2 -21.63 -31.73 -8.88
CA ILE A 2 -21.63 -30.82 -10.05
C ILE A 2 -22.64 -29.66 -9.91
N VAL A 3 -23.91 -29.97 -9.57
CA VAL A 3 -24.98 -28.98 -9.39
C VAL A 3 -24.66 -27.97 -8.25
N GLN A 4 -24.03 -28.45 -7.19
CA GLN A 4 -23.57 -27.58 -6.07
C GLN A 4 -22.51 -26.63 -6.54
N VAL A 5 -21.51 -27.12 -7.25
CA VAL A 5 -20.40 -26.27 -7.80
C VAL A 5 -20.94 -25.28 -8.81
N GLU A 6 -21.82 -25.69 -9.73
CA GLU A 6 -22.47 -24.82 -10.70
C GLU A 6 -23.22 -23.66 -10.01
N LYS A 7 -24.08 -24.00 -9.02
CA LYS A 7 -24.82 -22.98 -8.25
C LYS A 7 -23.88 -21.99 -7.56
N PHE A 8 -22.79 -22.49 -6.99
CA PHE A 8 -21.82 -21.66 -6.31
C PHE A 8 -21.05 -20.75 -7.30
N MET A 9 -20.63 -21.29 -8.45
CA MET A 9 -19.96 -20.50 -9.51
C MET A 9 -20.88 -19.41 -10.07
N ARG A 10 -22.18 -19.71 -10.28
CA ARG A 10 -23.17 -18.74 -10.73
C ARG A 10 -23.45 -17.66 -9.67
N LYS A 11 -23.64 -18.05 -8.40
CA LYS A 11 -23.86 -17.11 -7.28
C LYS A 11 -22.77 -16.03 -7.19
N TRP A 12 -21.53 -16.43 -7.46
CA TRP A 12 -20.37 -15.54 -7.37
C TRP A 12 -19.92 -14.99 -8.73
N ASN A 13 -20.65 -15.24 -9.80
CA ASN A 13 -20.28 -14.84 -11.16
C ASN A 13 -18.80 -15.11 -11.46
N MET A 14 -18.35 -16.36 -11.15
CA MET A 14 -16.94 -16.72 -11.18
C MET A 14 -16.35 -16.69 -12.58
N VAL A 15 -17.14 -17.04 -13.61
CA VAL A 15 -16.68 -17.10 -15.00
C VAL A 15 -17.62 -16.28 -15.86
N PRO A 16 -17.12 -15.28 -16.63
CA PRO A 16 -17.92 -14.56 -17.58
C PRO A 16 -18.32 -15.47 -18.76
N GLU A 17 -19.43 -15.17 -19.39
CA GLU A 17 -19.87 -15.88 -20.59
C GLU A 17 -18.83 -15.75 -21.72
N GLY A 18 -18.51 -16.86 -22.37
CA GLY A 18 -17.42 -16.89 -23.36
C GLY A 18 -16.02 -16.77 -22.77
N GLY A 19 -15.89 -16.78 -21.43
CA GLY A 19 -14.61 -16.66 -20.75
C GLY A 19 -13.72 -17.89 -20.93
N ARG A 20 -12.47 -17.78 -20.45
CA ARG A 20 -11.48 -18.84 -20.43
C ARG A 20 -11.12 -19.21 -18.99
N VAL A 21 -11.18 -20.49 -18.65
CA VAL A 21 -10.78 -21.02 -17.34
C VAL A 21 -9.48 -21.79 -17.48
N LEU A 22 -8.46 -21.35 -16.75
CA LEU A 22 -7.18 -22.01 -16.61
C LEU A 22 -7.14 -22.74 -15.27
N VAL A 23 -7.28 -24.07 -15.26
CA VAL A 23 -7.29 -24.83 -14.02
C VAL A 23 -5.91 -25.34 -13.67
N GLY A 24 -5.45 -25.07 -12.43
CA GLY A 24 -4.20 -25.60 -11.89
C GLY A 24 -4.38 -27.06 -11.48
N VAL A 25 -3.75 -28.00 -12.19
CA VAL A 25 -3.84 -29.43 -11.91
C VAL A 25 -2.50 -29.98 -11.48
N SER A 26 -2.39 -30.41 -10.22
CA SER A 26 -1.18 -31.03 -9.67
C SER A 26 -1.10 -32.54 -9.86
N GLY A 27 -2.19 -33.21 -10.30
CA GLY A 27 -2.35 -34.64 -10.33
C GLY A 27 -3.09 -35.22 -9.11
N GLY A 28 -3.13 -34.52 -7.99
CA GLY A 28 -3.81 -34.92 -6.76
C GLY A 28 -5.35 -34.87 -6.89
N ALA A 29 -6.04 -35.58 -6.01
CA ALA A 29 -7.50 -35.78 -6.05
C ALA A 29 -8.28 -34.47 -6.23
N ASP A 30 -8.02 -33.45 -5.43
CA ASP A 30 -8.77 -32.18 -5.46
C ASP A 30 -8.68 -31.50 -6.82
N SER A 31 -7.47 -31.43 -7.39
CA SER A 31 -7.22 -30.75 -8.65
C SER A 31 -7.75 -31.57 -9.86
N VAL A 32 -7.66 -32.89 -9.81
CA VAL A 32 -8.24 -33.77 -10.81
C VAL A 32 -9.77 -33.69 -10.81
N CYS A 33 -10.38 -33.76 -9.63
CA CYS A 33 -11.82 -33.61 -9.47
C CYS A 33 -12.31 -32.24 -10.00
N LEU A 34 -11.60 -31.15 -9.67
CA LEU A 34 -11.93 -29.81 -10.16
C LEU A 34 -11.87 -29.73 -11.69
N CYS A 35 -10.82 -30.32 -12.30
CA CYS A 35 -10.68 -30.39 -13.75
C CYS A 35 -11.85 -31.08 -14.41
N LEU A 36 -12.27 -32.22 -13.87
CA LEU A 36 -13.39 -32.99 -14.41
C LEU A 36 -14.72 -32.25 -14.30
N ILE A 37 -15.00 -31.67 -13.16
CA ILE A 37 -16.23 -30.89 -12.95
C ILE A 37 -16.26 -29.64 -13.85
N LEU A 38 -15.16 -28.94 -13.97
CA LEU A 38 -15.08 -27.77 -14.87
C LEU A 38 -15.20 -28.18 -16.34
N TYR A 39 -14.68 -29.34 -16.72
CA TYR A 39 -14.87 -29.91 -18.06
C TYR A 39 -16.35 -30.15 -18.36
N GLU A 40 -17.09 -30.78 -17.44
CA GLU A 40 -18.54 -31.00 -17.62
C GLU A 40 -19.35 -29.68 -17.62
N LEU A 41 -18.91 -28.71 -16.84
CA LEU A 41 -19.58 -27.40 -16.77
C LEU A 41 -19.21 -26.45 -17.92
N SER A 42 -18.10 -26.68 -18.63
CA SER A 42 -17.62 -25.77 -19.68
C SER A 42 -18.65 -25.54 -20.79
N THR A 43 -19.26 -26.57 -21.29
CA THR A 43 -20.32 -26.49 -22.30
C THR A 43 -21.58 -25.83 -21.75
N LYS A 44 -21.97 -26.21 -20.51
CA LYS A 44 -23.21 -25.74 -19.88
C LYS A 44 -23.15 -24.25 -19.48
N MET A 45 -21.98 -23.78 -19.13
CA MET A 45 -21.73 -22.40 -18.69
C MET A 45 -21.03 -21.54 -19.76
N ASN A 46 -20.84 -22.08 -20.96
CA ASN A 46 -20.25 -21.40 -22.12
C ASN A 46 -18.88 -20.76 -21.78
N PHE A 47 -17.88 -21.57 -21.41
CA PHE A 47 -16.49 -21.15 -21.25
C PHE A 47 -15.52 -22.18 -21.81
N SER A 48 -14.33 -21.74 -22.24
CA SER A 48 -13.24 -22.65 -22.62
C SER A 48 -12.43 -23.07 -21.41
N LEU A 49 -12.00 -24.33 -21.39
CA LEU A 49 -11.19 -24.91 -20.32
C LEU A 49 -9.80 -25.27 -20.82
N GLU A 50 -8.79 -24.82 -20.11
CA GLU A 50 -7.40 -25.21 -20.30
C GLU A 50 -6.81 -25.67 -18.96
N VAL A 51 -5.85 -26.59 -18.99
CA VAL A 51 -5.13 -27.09 -17.82
C VAL A 51 -3.72 -26.52 -17.79
N ILE A 52 -3.28 -26.14 -16.61
CA ILE A 52 -1.87 -25.82 -16.37
C ILE A 52 -1.34 -26.70 -15.24
N HIS A 53 -0.27 -27.44 -15.54
CA HIS A 53 0.49 -28.22 -14.58
C HIS A 53 1.83 -27.56 -14.33
N VAL A 54 2.21 -27.36 -13.05
CA VAL A 54 3.50 -26.77 -12.66
C VAL A 54 4.35 -27.87 -12.02
N GLU A 55 5.41 -28.26 -12.71
CA GLU A 55 6.41 -29.19 -12.22
C GLU A 55 7.47 -28.42 -11.43
N HIS A 56 7.68 -28.79 -10.18
CA HIS A 56 8.47 -28.00 -9.22
C HIS A 56 9.95 -28.37 -9.13
N GLY A 57 10.39 -29.45 -9.80
CA GLY A 57 11.78 -29.93 -9.78
C GLY A 57 12.24 -30.51 -8.42
N ILE A 58 11.31 -30.80 -7.48
CA ILE A 58 11.67 -31.20 -6.11
C ILE A 58 11.76 -32.73 -6.01
N ARG A 59 10.88 -33.50 -6.68
CA ARG A 59 10.70 -34.94 -6.46
C ARG A 59 11.23 -35.83 -7.59
N GLY A 60 12.04 -35.28 -8.52
CA GLY A 60 12.65 -36.03 -9.61
C GLY A 60 11.64 -36.82 -10.48
N GLU A 61 11.72 -38.17 -10.48
CA GLU A 61 10.86 -39.04 -11.30
C GLU A 61 9.37 -38.98 -10.89
N GLU A 62 9.02 -38.81 -9.62
CA GLU A 62 7.62 -38.68 -9.19
C GLU A 62 6.95 -37.46 -9.84
N SER A 63 7.61 -36.31 -9.86
CA SER A 63 7.08 -35.11 -10.50
C SER A 63 6.85 -35.27 -11.99
N LYS A 64 7.73 -36.02 -12.68
CA LYS A 64 7.57 -36.33 -14.10
C LYS A 64 6.38 -37.26 -14.35
N ASN A 65 6.19 -38.25 -13.48
CA ASN A 65 5.04 -39.13 -13.55
C ASN A 65 3.71 -38.42 -13.35
N ASP A 66 3.68 -37.44 -12.42
CA ASP A 66 2.53 -36.55 -12.22
C ASP A 66 2.21 -35.77 -13.50
N ALA A 67 3.23 -35.20 -14.15
CA ALA A 67 3.07 -34.45 -15.39
C ALA A 67 2.54 -35.31 -16.52
N VAL A 68 3.07 -36.55 -16.69
CA VAL A 68 2.60 -37.50 -17.68
C VAL A 68 1.15 -37.90 -17.42
N PHE A 69 0.77 -38.16 -16.16
CA PHE A 69 -0.60 -38.45 -15.76
C PHE A 69 -1.55 -37.31 -16.15
N VAL A 70 -1.20 -36.05 -15.84
CA VAL A 70 -2.03 -34.90 -16.17
C VAL A 70 -2.15 -34.71 -17.68
N GLU A 71 -1.08 -34.92 -18.45
CA GLU A 71 -1.08 -34.83 -19.90
C GLU A 71 -2.03 -35.92 -20.53
N GLN A 72 -1.96 -37.13 -20.02
CA GLN A 72 -2.85 -38.23 -20.47
C GLN A 72 -4.31 -37.94 -20.13
N LEU A 73 -4.59 -37.44 -18.91
CA LEU A 73 -5.93 -37.04 -18.48
C LEU A 73 -6.55 -36.00 -19.44
N CYS A 74 -5.76 -35.00 -19.82
CA CYS A 74 -6.18 -33.95 -20.73
C CYS A 74 -6.37 -34.47 -22.16
N LYS A 75 -5.44 -35.29 -22.66
CA LYS A 75 -5.51 -35.87 -24.00
C LYS A 75 -6.76 -36.69 -24.21
N GLN A 76 -7.15 -37.53 -23.22
CA GLN A 76 -8.36 -38.33 -23.27
C GLN A 76 -9.64 -37.52 -23.42
N ARG A 77 -9.62 -36.25 -23.03
CA ARG A 77 -10.79 -35.32 -23.01
C ARG A 77 -10.70 -34.20 -24.02
N GLY A 78 -9.61 -34.14 -24.79
CA GLY A 78 -9.38 -33.02 -25.73
C GLY A 78 -9.17 -31.67 -25.07
N ILE A 79 -8.67 -31.67 -23.82
CA ILE A 79 -8.37 -30.40 -23.08
C ILE A 79 -6.95 -29.98 -23.41
N VAL A 80 -6.77 -28.70 -23.71
CA VAL A 80 -5.42 -28.10 -23.89
C VAL A 80 -4.67 -28.13 -22.56
N CYS A 81 -3.46 -28.68 -22.55
CA CYS A 81 -2.63 -28.82 -21.37
C CYS A 81 -1.30 -28.07 -21.52
N HIS A 82 -1.00 -27.23 -20.57
CA HIS A 82 0.26 -26.48 -20.48
C HIS A 82 1.10 -27.04 -19.32
N ILE A 83 2.21 -27.71 -19.65
CA ILE A 83 3.19 -28.11 -18.62
C ILE A 83 4.25 -27.01 -18.51
N ARG A 84 4.54 -26.61 -17.29
CA ARG A 84 5.53 -25.58 -16.96
C ARG A 84 6.48 -26.12 -15.89
N ASN A 85 7.78 -26.09 -16.20
CA ASN A 85 8.82 -26.50 -15.27
C ASN A 85 9.38 -25.31 -14.56
N VAL A 86 9.55 -25.38 -13.23
CA VAL A 86 10.16 -24.36 -12.39
C VAL A 86 11.20 -24.99 -11.47
N ASP A 87 12.29 -24.29 -11.24
CA ASP A 87 13.37 -24.73 -10.35
C ASP A 87 13.17 -24.13 -8.95
N VAL A 88 12.37 -24.81 -8.12
CA VAL A 88 12.08 -24.38 -6.77
C VAL A 88 13.31 -24.39 -5.85
N PRO A 89 14.18 -25.42 -5.84
CA PRO A 89 15.37 -25.45 -5.01
C PRO A 89 16.30 -24.27 -5.28
N HIS A 90 16.52 -23.94 -6.55
CA HIS A 90 17.37 -22.81 -6.94
C HIS A 90 16.77 -21.47 -6.49
N TYR A 91 15.47 -21.27 -6.72
CA TYR A 91 14.76 -20.05 -6.31
C TYR A 91 14.75 -19.87 -4.79
N ALA A 92 14.48 -20.94 -4.04
CA ALA A 92 14.49 -20.93 -2.57
C ALA A 92 15.86 -20.50 -2.01
N LYS A 93 16.94 -21.02 -2.59
CA LYS A 93 18.33 -20.71 -2.20
C LYS A 93 18.69 -19.25 -2.44
N ILE A 94 18.36 -18.70 -3.63
CA ILE A 94 18.68 -17.30 -3.98
C ILE A 94 17.90 -16.31 -3.11
N HIS A 95 16.63 -16.60 -2.83
CA HIS A 95 15.75 -15.68 -2.10
C HIS A 95 15.69 -15.96 -0.59
N HIS A 96 16.48 -16.93 -0.08
CA HIS A 96 16.47 -17.33 1.35
C HIS A 96 15.07 -17.68 1.87
N LEU A 97 14.29 -18.42 1.07
CA LEU A 97 12.93 -18.85 1.37
C LEU A 97 12.88 -20.34 1.69
N GLY A 98 11.83 -20.76 2.40
CA GLY A 98 11.49 -22.19 2.49
C GLY A 98 10.97 -22.71 1.14
N GLU A 99 11.19 -24.00 0.85
CA GLU A 99 10.78 -24.62 -0.42
C GLU A 99 9.26 -24.49 -0.68
N GLU A 100 8.41 -24.60 0.34
CA GLU A 100 6.96 -24.45 0.20
C GLU A 100 6.57 -23.02 -0.23
N GLU A 101 7.21 -22.00 0.38
CA GLU A 101 6.98 -20.60 0.03
C GLU A 101 7.48 -20.31 -1.39
N ALA A 102 8.66 -20.81 -1.74
CA ALA A 102 9.25 -20.67 -3.07
C ALA A 102 8.36 -21.35 -4.15
N ALA A 103 7.92 -22.59 -3.90
CA ALA A 103 7.02 -23.32 -4.78
C ALA A 103 5.69 -22.57 -4.98
N ARG A 104 5.16 -22.00 -3.90
CA ARG A 104 3.95 -21.19 -3.96
C ARG A 104 4.14 -19.94 -4.81
N ILE A 105 5.22 -19.18 -4.62
CA ILE A 105 5.52 -17.95 -5.38
C ILE A 105 5.64 -18.29 -6.87
N LEU A 106 6.47 -19.25 -7.23
CA LEU A 106 6.68 -19.65 -8.62
C LEU A 106 5.41 -20.14 -9.29
N ARG A 107 4.58 -20.93 -8.58
CA ARG A 107 3.28 -21.39 -9.08
C ARG A 107 2.35 -20.22 -9.42
N TYR A 108 2.24 -19.22 -8.53
CA TYR A 108 1.41 -18.06 -8.79
C TYR A 108 1.96 -17.21 -9.94
N GLN A 109 3.27 -17.12 -10.08
CA GLN A 109 3.91 -16.43 -11.20
C GLN A 109 3.60 -17.11 -12.52
N VAL A 110 3.74 -18.44 -12.60
CA VAL A 110 3.36 -19.23 -13.79
C VAL A 110 1.89 -19.04 -14.14
N PHE A 111 1.01 -19.02 -13.16
CA PHE A 111 -0.42 -18.79 -13.39
C PHE A 111 -0.70 -17.38 -13.92
N ALA A 112 -0.06 -16.37 -13.36
CA ALA A 112 -0.20 -15.00 -13.81
C ALA A 112 0.33 -14.79 -15.23
N ASP A 113 1.48 -15.38 -15.56
CA ASP A 113 2.08 -15.33 -16.89
C ASP A 113 1.18 -16.02 -17.94
N ALA A 114 0.58 -17.15 -17.59
CA ALA A 114 -0.33 -17.90 -18.48
C ALA A 114 -1.69 -17.18 -18.68
N ALA A 115 -2.17 -16.48 -17.67
CA ALA A 115 -3.38 -15.66 -17.77
C ALA A 115 -3.14 -14.38 -18.60
N GLY A 116 -1.92 -13.81 -18.53
CA GLY A 116 -1.59 -12.56 -19.17
C GLY A 116 -2.43 -11.39 -18.64
N GLN A 117 -2.73 -10.44 -19.50
CA GLN A 117 -3.57 -9.28 -19.17
C GLN A 117 -5.05 -9.45 -19.58
N ASP A 118 -5.43 -10.66 -20.04
CA ASP A 118 -6.79 -10.93 -20.45
C ASP A 118 -7.73 -11.03 -19.23
N ARG A 119 -8.59 -10.05 -19.08
CA ARG A 119 -9.57 -9.97 -17.99
C ARG A 119 -10.69 -11.02 -18.07
N ASN A 120 -10.82 -11.74 -19.18
CA ASN A 120 -11.78 -12.84 -19.33
C ASN A 120 -11.23 -14.19 -18.85
N VAL A 121 -9.94 -14.25 -18.50
CA VAL A 121 -9.32 -15.46 -17.95
C VAL A 121 -9.60 -15.57 -16.45
N ARG A 122 -9.90 -16.79 -16.02
CA ARG A 122 -10.06 -17.16 -14.61
C ARG A 122 -9.10 -18.29 -14.28
N ILE A 123 -8.35 -18.16 -13.20
CA ILE A 123 -7.46 -19.21 -12.71
C ILE A 123 -8.19 -19.98 -11.62
N ALA A 124 -8.55 -21.22 -11.89
CA ALA A 124 -9.28 -22.08 -10.95
C ALA A 124 -8.33 -22.88 -10.06
N LEU A 125 -8.55 -22.79 -8.75
CA LEU A 125 -7.79 -23.50 -7.71
C LEU A 125 -8.70 -24.43 -6.92
N ALA A 126 -8.24 -25.64 -6.63
CA ALA A 126 -8.99 -26.71 -6.00
C ALA A 126 -9.04 -26.61 -4.45
N HIS A 127 -9.03 -25.42 -3.88
CA HIS A 127 -9.21 -25.26 -2.44
C HIS A 127 -10.64 -25.62 -2.04
N HIS A 128 -10.76 -26.48 -1.03
CA HIS A 128 -12.05 -27.01 -0.55
C HIS A 128 -12.37 -26.54 0.88
N MET A 129 -13.44 -27.02 1.46
CA MET A 129 -13.98 -26.54 2.75
C MET A 129 -12.97 -26.73 3.90
N GLU A 130 -12.30 -27.88 3.97
CA GLU A 130 -11.30 -28.16 5.01
C GLU A 130 -10.07 -27.26 4.88
N ASP A 131 -9.59 -26.96 3.66
CA ASP A 131 -8.51 -25.98 3.44
C ASP A 131 -8.89 -24.59 3.98
N ASN A 132 -10.17 -24.24 3.85
CA ASN A 132 -10.69 -22.98 4.36
C ASN A 132 -10.74 -22.97 5.89
N ALA A 133 -11.18 -24.06 6.51
CA ALA A 133 -11.16 -24.24 7.97
C ALA A 133 -9.73 -24.22 8.54
N GLU A 134 -8.78 -24.91 7.88
CA GLU A 134 -7.35 -24.84 8.22
C GLU A 134 -6.84 -23.39 8.19
N THR A 135 -7.24 -22.62 7.18
CA THR A 135 -6.84 -21.22 7.03
C THR A 135 -7.42 -20.37 8.16
N MET A 136 -8.68 -20.53 8.52
CA MET A 136 -9.31 -19.82 9.63
C MET A 136 -8.60 -20.11 10.96
N LEU A 137 -8.35 -21.39 11.28
CA LEU A 137 -7.66 -21.82 12.49
C LEU A 137 -6.23 -21.25 12.56
N PHE A 138 -5.52 -21.29 11.45
CA PHE A 138 -4.16 -20.75 11.36
C PHE A 138 -4.12 -19.23 11.58
N GLN A 139 -5.09 -18.50 11.03
CA GLN A 139 -5.21 -17.07 11.24
C GLN A 139 -5.62 -16.72 12.67
N LEU A 140 -6.49 -17.54 13.27
CA LEU A 140 -6.90 -17.38 14.68
C LEU A 140 -5.69 -17.49 15.63
N ILE A 141 -4.85 -18.51 15.44
CA ILE A 141 -3.64 -18.74 16.26
C ILE A 141 -2.62 -17.61 16.08
N ARG A 142 -2.57 -16.99 14.90
CA ARG A 142 -1.71 -15.84 14.64
C ARG A 142 -2.25 -14.51 15.19
N GLY A 143 -3.42 -14.52 15.81
CA GLY A 143 -4.04 -13.31 16.33
C GLY A 143 -4.59 -12.39 15.24
N SER A 144 -4.95 -12.93 14.08
CA SER A 144 -5.55 -12.15 13.00
C SER A 144 -6.92 -11.65 13.40
N GLY A 145 -7.23 -10.39 13.06
CA GLY A 145 -8.57 -9.83 13.22
C GLY A 145 -9.55 -10.30 12.13
N LEU A 146 -10.67 -9.57 11.99
CA LEU A 146 -11.80 -9.90 11.12
C LEU A 146 -11.37 -10.35 9.70
N ASP A 147 -10.45 -9.62 9.06
CA ASP A 147 -10.05 -9.92 7.67
C ASP A 147 -9.37 -11.29 7.52
N GLY A 148 -8.60 -11.74 8.52
CA GLY A 148 -7.96 -13.06 8.53
C GLY A 148 -8.94 -14.18 8.86
N LEU A 149 -9.89 -13.94 9.77
CA LEU A 149 -10.88 -14.93 10.20
C LEU A 149 -11.97 -15.21 9.16
N CYS A 150 -12.13 -14.32 8.18
CA CYS A 150 -13.05 -14.54 7.05
C CYS A 150 -12.67 -15.69 6.12
N GLY A 151 -11.51 -16.34 6.32
CA GLY A 151 -11.04 -17.41 5.45
C GLY A 151 -10.74 -16.96 4.00
N MET A 152 -10.82 -17.91 3.07
CA MET A 152 -10.56 -17.64 1.66
C MET A 152 -11.81 -17.05 0.99
N ARG A 153 -11.59 -16.08 0.11
CA ARG A 153 -12.66 -15.56 -0.78
C ARG A 153 -12.91 -16.53 -1.94
N PRO A 154 -14.16 -16.69 -2.38
CA PRO A 154 -14.50 -17.43 -3.60
C PRO A 154 -13.77 -16.93 -4.84
N GLN A 155 -13.56 -15.62 -4.90
CA GLN A 155 -12.76 -14.95 -5.92
C GLN A 155 -11.78 -13.96 -5.27
N ARG A 156 -10.61 -13.81 -5.90
CA ARG A 156 -9.67 -12.73 -5.54
C ARG A 156 -8.91 -12.25 -6.77
N THR A 157 -8.59 -10.97 -6.80
CA THR A 157 -7.65 -10.39 -7.76
C THR A 157 -6.23 -10.58 -7.24
N GLY A 158 -5.32 -11.00 -8.09
CA GLY A 158 -3.90 -11.08 -7.81
C GLY A 158 -3.20 -9.74 -8.01
N THR A 159 -1.88 -9.75 -7.86
CA THR A 159 -1.05 -8.52 -7.88
C THR A 159 -0.96 -7.87 -9.26
N ASN A 160 -1.08 -8.67 -10.33
CA ASN A 160 -0.99 -8.19 -11.72
C ASN A 160 -2.38 -8.04 -12.38
N GLY A 161 -3.47 -8.17 -11.58
CA GLY A 161 -4.84 -8.05 -12.06
C GLY A 161 -5.49 -9.37 -12.47
N GLU A 162 -4.77 -10.50 -12.43
CA GLU A 162 -5.31 -11.85 -12.68
C GLU A 162 -6.39 -12.21 -11.65
N ILE A 163 -7.38 -13.00 -12.07
CA ILE A 163 -8.51 -13.37 -11.20
C ILE A 163 -8.47 -14.85 -10.89
N TYR A 164 -8.31 -15.16 -9.59
CA TYR A 164 -8.37 -16.50 -9.04
C TYR A 164 -9.76 -16.83 -8.56
N ILE A 165 -10.25 -18.04 -8.90
CA ILE A 165 -11.53 -18.58 -8.44
C ILE A 165 -11.33 -19.90 -7.67
N ARG A 166 -12.24 -20.19 -6.73
CA ARG A 166 -12.20 -21.39 -5.89
C ARG A 166 -13.57 -22.06 -5.88
N PRO A 167 -13.89 -22.83 -6.91
CA PRO A 167 -15.24 -23.43 -7.07
C PRO A 167 -15.59 -24.41 -5.96
N PHE A 168 -14.59 -25.00 -5.26
CA PHE A 168 -14.76 -26.05 -4.28
C PHE A 168 -14.86 -25.59 -2.81
N LEU A 169 -14.87 -24.28 -2.54
CA LEU A 169 -14.92 -23.81 -1.16
C LEU A 169 -16.12 -24.27 -0.33
N GLN A 170 -17.19 -24.74 -0.98
CA GLN A 170 -18.37 -25.34 -0.32
C GLN A 170 -18.42 -26.86 -0.44
N CYS A 171 -17.39 -27.50 -0.98
CA CYS A 171 -17.31 -28.95 -1.12
C CYS A 171 -16.39 -29.50 -0.03
N SER A 172 -16.75 -30.64 0.55
CA SER A 172 -15.89 -31.38 1.48
C SER A 172 -14.90 -32.27 0.74
N ARG A 173 -13.83 -32.66 1.41
CA ARG A 173 -12.86 -33.63 0.93
C ARG A 173 -13.53 -34.98 0.62
N GLU A 174 -14.45 -35.43 1.47
CA GLU A 174 -15.21 -36.64 1.30
C GLU A 174 -16.04 -36.65 -0.01
N GLN A 175 -16.71 -35.53 -0.31
CA GLN A 175 -17.45 -35.34 -1.56
C GLN A 175 -16.54 -35.46 -2.80
N ILE A 176 -15.32 -34.92 -2.70
CA ILE A 176 -14.32 -34.96 -3.78
C ILE A 176 -13.88 -36.42 -4.03
N GLU A 177 -13.54 -37.17 -2.98
CA GLU A 177 -13.09 -38.53 -3.07
C GLU A 177 -14.21 -39.45 -3.59
N GLN A 178 -15.42 -39.30 -3.06
CA GLN A 178 -16.60 -40.03 -3.55
C GLN A 178 -16.88 -39.76 -5.03
N PHE A 179 -16.79 -38.52 -5.47
CA PHE A 179 -16.99 -38.17 -6.88
C PHE A 179 -15.98 -38.85 -7.82
N LEU A 180 -14.72 -38.95 -7.41
CA LEU A 180 -13.67 -39.63 -8.18
C LEU A 180 -13.88 -41.17 -8.19
N GLU A 181 -14.24 -41.75 -7.04
CA GLU A 181 -14.52 -43.16 -6.90
C GLU A 181 -15.71 -43.60 -7.79
N GLU A 182 -16.83 -42.86 -7.73
CA GLU A 182 -18.01 -43.11 -8.58
C GLU A 182 -17.71 -43.12 -10.08
N ARG A 183 -16.64 -42.44 -10.51
CA ARG A 183 -16.19 -42.35 -11.90
C ARG A 183 -15.04 -43.28 -12.25
N GLY A 184 -14.53 -44.01 -11.28
CA GLY A 184 -13.33 -44.84 -11.47
C GLY A 184 -12.12 -44.05 -11.90
N GLN A 185 -12.07 -42.76 -11.55
CA GLN A 185 -10.97 -41.86 -11.92
C GLN A 185 -9.83 -41.91 -10.90
N GLY A 186 -8.68 -42.41 -11.35
CA GLY A 186 -7.45 -42.38 -10.54
C GLY A 186 -6.86 -41.00 -10.41
N TYR A 187 -5.99 -40.84 -9.42
CA TYR A 187 -5.22 -39.65 -9.15
C TYR A 187 -3.86 -39.97 -8.51
N CYS A 188 -2.92 -39.06 -8.55
CA CYS A 188 -1.59 -39.22 -7.95
C CYS A 188 -1.64 -38.97 -6.44
N THR A 189 -0.89 -39.73 -5.67
CA THR A 189 -0.76 -39.53 -4.20
C THR A 189 0.57 -38.90 -3.92
N ASP A 190 0.54 -37.73 -3.28
CA ASP A 190 1.77 -36.95 -2.94
C ASP A 190 2.43 -37.53 -1.68
N SER A 191 3.65 -38.07 -1.82
CA SER A 191 4.47 -38.60 -0.71
C SER A 191 4.84 -37.55 0.31
N THR A 192 4.94 -36.26 -0.06
CA THR A 192 5.29 -35.14 0.84
C THR A 192 4.19 -34.75 1.81
N ASN A 193 2.94 -35.18 1.57
CA ASN A 193 1.83 -35.03 2.53
C ASN A 193 2.09 -35.71 3.89
N ALA A 194 3.11 -36.57 3.98
CA ALA A 194 3.50 -37.24 5.22
C ALA A 194 4.27 -36.31 6.19
N ASN A 195 4.90 -35.24 5.71
CA ASN A 195 5.79 -34.42 6.53
C ASN A 195 5.00 -33.45 7.45
N GLU A 196 5.10 -33.67 8.78
CA GLU A 196 4.43 -32.85 9.81
C GLU A 196 5.24 -31.61 10.26
N SER A 197 6.42 -31.38 9.71
CA SER A 197 7.24 -30.22 10.07
C SER A 197 6.56 -28.89 9.72
N TYR A 198 5.62 -28.91 8.76
CA TYR A 198 4.87 -27.74 8.36
C TYR A 198 3.64 -27.51 9.23
N SER A 199 3.47 -26.32 9.75
CA SER A 199 2.37 -25.94 10.64
C SER A 199 0.97 -26.24 10.04
N ARG A 200 0.82 -26.14 8.71
CA ARG A 200 -0.43 -26.43 8.00
C ARG A 200 -0.73 -27.94 7.96
N ASN A 201 0.29 -28.78 7.73
CA ASN A 201 0.12 -30.25 7.78
C ASN A 201 -0.26 -30.72 9.19
N ARG A 202 0.28 -30.06 10.22
CA ARG A 202 -0.08 -30.35 11.62
C ARG A 202 -1.53 -29.99 11.92
N MET A 203 -2.04 -28.86 11.37
CA MET A 203 -3.46 -28.49 11.47
C MET A 203 -4.35 -29.57 10.85
N ARG A 204 -4.05 -29.97 9.60
CA ARG A 204 -4.80 -30.99 8.85
C ARG A 204 -4.81 -32.33 9.52
N LYS A 205 -3.69 -32.81 10.06
CA LYS A 205 -3.54 -34.18 10.56
C LYS A 205 -3.90 -34.34 12.03
N ARG A 206 -3.78 -33.28 12.85
CA ARG A 206 -3.97 -33.41 14.29
C ARG A 206 -5.09 -32.54 14.83
N VAL A 207 -5.16 -31.27 14.44
CA VAL A 207 -6.12 -30.34 15.04
C VAL A 207 -7.52 -30.54 14.45
N LEU A 208 -7.64 -30.47 13.13
CA LEU A 208 -8.93 -30.57 12.46
C LEU A 208 -9.64 -31.93 12.73
N PRO A 209 -8.97 -33.08 12.70
CA PRO A 209 -9.60 -34.36 13.06
C PRO A 209 -10.11 -34.43 14.50
N GLU A 210 -9.41 -33.80 15.47
CA GLU A 210 -9.88 -33.75 16.85
C GLU A 210 -11.13 -32.87 16.97
N LEU A 211 -11.20 -31.74 16.27
CA LEU A 211 -12.41 -30.92 16.22
C LEU A 211 -13.60 -31.65 15.58
N ILE A 212 -13.35 -32.43 14.53
CA ILE A 212 -14.39 -33.28 13.87
C ILE A 212 -14.89 -34.40 14.80
N LYS A 213 -13.99 -35.00 15.60
CA LYS A 213 -14.40 -35.99 16.61
C LYS A 213 -15.30 -35.37 17.69
N MET A 214 -15.02 -34.14 18.09
CA MET A 214 -15.85 -33.39 19.07
C MET A 214 -17.20 -33.00 18.47
N ASN A 215 -17.20 -32.58 17.21
CA ASN A 215 -18.42 -32.26 16.46
C ASN A 215 -18.21 -32.57 14.96
N PRO A 216 -18.89 -33.57 14.42
CA PRO A 216 -18.81 -33.95 13.00
C PRO A 216 -19.13 -32.79 12.03
N GLN A 217 -19.90 -31.79 12.47
CA GLN A 217 -20.24 -30.59 11.68
C GLN A 217 -19.26 -29.43 11.88
N ALA A 218 -18.15 -29.61 12.59
CA ALA A 218 -17.23 -28.52 12.94
C ALA A 218 -16.76 -27.73 11.71
N VAL A 219 -16.39 -28.39 10.62
CA VAL A 219 -15.94 -27.76 9.38
C VAL A 219 -17.06 -26.95 8.73
N GLN A 220 -18.28 -27.49 8.70
CA GLN A 220 -19.47 -26.80 8.18
C GLN A 220 -19.83 -25.55 9.04
N HIS A 221 -19.74 -25.68 10.35
CA HIS A 221 -19.96 -24.54 11.25
C HIS A 221 -18.91 -23.44 11.06
N MET A 222 -17.64 -23.80 10.89
CA MET A 222 -16.58 -22.86 10.56
C MET A 222 -16.84 -22.16 9.22
N GLN A 223 -17.27 -22.89 8.20
CA GLN A 223 -17.63 -22.34 6.90
C GLN A 223 -18.76 -21.30 7.04
N THR A 224 -19.81 -21.65 7.76
CA THR A 224 -20.94 -20.74 8.03
C THR A 224 -20.48 -19.47 8.77
N ALA A 225 -19.64 -19.64 9.80
CA ALA A 225 -19.07 -18.51 10.53
C ALA A 225 -18.23 -17.61 9.63
N MET A 226 -17.38 -18.17 8.78
CA MET A 226 -16.57 -17.40 7.82
C MET A 226 -17.46 -16.63 6.83
N GLU A 227 -18.56 -17.19 6.34
CA GLU A 227 -19.49 -16.50 5.45
C GLU A 227 -20.18 -15.32 6.13
N GLN A 228 -20.58 -15.46 7.40
CA GLN A 228 -21.13 -14.35 8.18
C GLN A 228 -20.10 -13.25 8.44
N LEU A 229 -18.87 -13.63 8.80
CA LEU A 229 -17.77 -12.68 8.98
C LEU A 229 -17.42 -11.95 7.67
N GLN A 230 -17.53 -12.63 6.53
CA GLN A 230 -17.33 -12.02 5.21
C GLN A 230 -18.37 -10.94 4.93
N GLN A 231 -19.65 -11.18 5.24
CA GLN A 231 -20.70 -10.17 5.07
C GLN A 231 -20.45 -8.92 5.92
N VAL A 232 -20.08 -9.10 7.20
CA VAL A 232 -19.73 -7.99 8.09
C VAL A 232 -18.51 -7.21 7.57
N ARG A 233 -17.48 -7.92 7.13
CA ARG A 233 -16.29 -7.30 6.55
C ARG A 233 -16.62 -6.50 5.29
N ASP A 234 -17.43 -7.05 4.39
CA ASP A 234 -17.78 -6.41 3.11
C ASP A 234 -18.62 -5.13 3.37
N TYR A 235 -19.55 -5.17 4.30
CA TYR A 235 -20.28 -3.98 4.78
C TYR A 235 -19.33 -2.89 5.32
N LEU A 236 -18.38 -3.27 6.20
CA LEU A 236 -17.41 -2.31 6.73
C LEU A 236 -16.45 -1.78 5.65
N GLU A 237 -16.17 -2.56 4.62
CA GLU A 237 -15.33 -2.14 3.50
C GLU A 237 -16.06 -1.13 2.61
N GLU A 238 -17.34 -1.35 2.32
CA GLU A 238 -18.18 -0.40 1.56
C GLU A 238 -18.26 0.95 2.28
N GLU A 239 -18.54 0.95 3.60
CA GLU A 239 -18.52 2.15 4.43
C GLU A 239 -17.16 2.85 4.39
N THR A 240 -16.08 2.07 4.52
CA THR A 240 -14.72 2.62 4.53
C THR A 240 -14.36 3.24 3.18
N VAL A 241 -14.71 2.60 2.05
CA VAL A 241 -14.44 3.09 0.69
C VAL A 241 -15.19 4.40 0.41
N SER A 242 -16.45 4.49 0.87
CA SER A 242 -17.24 5.72 0.70
C SER A 242 -16.60 6.94 1.39
N LEU A 243 -15.94 6.71 2.51
CA LEU A 243 -15.31 7.73 3.34
C LEU A 243 -13.83 7.98 2.98
N GLU A 244 -13.18 7.07 2.26
CA GLU A 244 -11.74 7.14 1.97
C GLU A 244 -11.33 8.46 1.33
N LYS A 245 -12.06 8.91 0.30
CA LYS A 245 -11.77 10.17 -0.41
C LYS A 245 -11.93 11.42 0.46
N LYS A 246 -12.78 11.34 1.48
CA LYS A 246 -12.99 12.44 2.43
C LYS A 246 -11.83 12.56 3.41
N PHE A 247 -11.33 11.44 3.93
CA PHE A 247 -10.36 11.43 5.02
C PHE A 247 -8.93 11.19 4.59
N ILE A 248 -8.67 10.57 3.42
CA ILE A 248 -7.33 10.16 3.00
C ILE A 248 -6.93 10.86 1.69
N SER A 249 -5.88 11.66 1.76
CA SER A 249 -5.28 12.34 0.60
C SER A 249 -3.79 12.03 0.48
N GLY A 250 -3.19 12.38 -0.67
CA GLY A 250 -1.76 12.16 -0.94
C GLY A 250 -1.46 10.79 -1.53
N GLU A 251 -0.17 10.49 -1.65
CA GLU A 251 0.36 9.30 -2.32
C GLU A 251 1.39 8.57 -1.46
N ARG A 252 1.97 7.48 -1.98
CA ARG A 252 2.98 6.68 -1.30
C ARG A 252 4.06 7.56 -0.65
N LYS A 253 4.40 7.29 0.62
CA LYS A 253 5.33 8.05 1.45
C LYS A 253 4.94 9.50 1.77
N ASN A 254 3.75 9.93 1.37
CA ASN A 254 3.21 11.25 1.70
C ASN A 254 1.69 11.18 1.75
N VAL A 255 1.14 10.61 2.81
CA VAL A 255 -0.31 10.46 3.00
C VAL A 255 -0.74 11.34 4.16
N LYS A 256 -1.87 12.03 3.98
CA LYS A 256 -2.53 12.81 5.01
C LYS A 256 -3.86 12.16 5.35
N LEU A 257 -4.09 11.96 6.64
CA LEU A 257 -5.34 11.50 7.20
C LEU A 257 -6.00 12.68 7.92
N ASP A 258 -7.11 13.17 7.38
CA ASP A 258 -7.91 14.21 8.02
C ASP A 258 -8.52 13.67 9.32
N THR A 259 -8.48 14.48 10.38
CA THR A 259 -8.97 14.09 11.68
C THR A 259 -10.32 14.73 12.04
N ASP A 260 -10.78 15.71 11.25
CA ASP A 260 -12.05 16.38 11.48
C ASP A 260 -13.21 15.40 11.18
N GLY A 261 -13.96 15.07 12.24
CA GLY A 261 -15.03 14.08 12.19
C GLY A 261 -14.57 12.61 12.20
N LEU A 262 -13.25 12.31 12.08
CA LEU A 262 -12.76 10.94 12.16
C LEU A 262 -13.02 10.30 13.55
N ALA A 263 -12.94 11.10 14.60
CA ALA A 263 -13.23 10.65 15.97
C ALA A 263 -14.71 10.29 16.21
N GLU A 264 -15.62 10.86 15.43
CA GLU A 264 -17.06 10.62 15.51
C GLU A 264 -17.48 9.30 14.85
N LEU A 265 -16.63 8.76 13.97
CA LEU A 265 -16.89 7.47 13.32
C LEU A 265 -16.79 6.32 14.31
N SER A 266 -17.54 5.24 14.04
CA SER A 266 -17.39 4.00 14.79
C SER A 266 -15.93 3.54 14.81
N GLN A 267 -15.50 2.94 15.92
CA GLN A 267 -14.11 2.46 16.06
C GLN A 267 -13.72 1.52 14.91
N ALA A 268 -14.64 0.66 14.46
CA ALA A 268 -14.37 -0.30 13.38
C ALA A 268 -14.02 0.41 12.05
N VAL A 269 -14.80 1.42 11.66
CA VAL A 269 -14.57 2.19 10.42
C VAL A 269 -13.32 3.06 10.55
N ARG A 270 -13.17 3.75 11.69
CA ARG A 270 -11.98 4.58 11.98
C ARG A 270 -10.68 3.79 11.87
N MET A 271 -10.61 2.61 12.49
CA MET A 271 -9.41 1.76 12.41
C MET A 271 -9.13 1.25 10.99
N ARG A 272 -10.17 1.03 10.17
CA ARG A 272 -10.02 0.68 8.76
C ARG A 272 -9.47 1.82 7.92
N LEU A 273 -9.94 3.05 8.13
CA LEU A 273 -9.40 4.24 7.48
C LEU A 273 -7.94 4.48 7.84
N ILE A 274 -7.59 4.36 9.13
CA ILE A 274 -6.20 4.44 9.59
C ILE A 274 -5.35 3.38 8.91
N ARG A 275 -5.81 2.13 8.84
CA ARG A 275 -5.12 1.04 8.15
C ARG A 275 -4.90 1.36 6.67
N LYS A 276 -5.92 1.83 5.97
CA LYS A 276 -5.81 2.22 4.54
C LYS A 276 -4.79 3.35 4.35
N ALA A 277 -4.80 4.37 5.21
CA ALA A 277 -3.84 5.47 5.15
C ALA A 277 -2.39 4.98 5.34
N VAL A 278 -2.16 4.12 6.36
CA VAL A 278 -0.84 3.55 6.63
C VAL A 278 -0.38 2.64 5.49
N TRP A 279 -1.25 1.78 4.95
CA TRP A 279 -0.91 0.89 3.83
C TRP A 279 -0.64 1.67 2.55
N LYS A 280 -1.41 2.71 2.26
CA LYS A 280 -1.18 3.61 1.13
C LYS A 280 0.19 4.28 1.24
N ALA A 281 0.55 4.76 2.42
CA ALA A 281 1.85 5.38 2.67
C ALA A 281 3.00 4.37 2.54
N ALA A 282 2.84 3.15 3.06
CA ALA A 282 3.84 2.09 3.00
C ALA A 282 4.00 1.48 1.60
N GLY A 283 2.92 1.41 0.83
CA GLY A 283 2.84 0.63 -0.40
C GLY A 283 2.93 -0.88 -0.17
N ALA A 284 2.76 -1.33 1.08
CA ALA A 284 2.80 -2.72 1.51
C ALA A 284 1.98 -2.90 2.79
N CYS A 285 1.54 -4.16 3.03
CA CYS A 285 0.74 -4.51 4.22
C CYS A 285 1.54 -5.36 5.22
N LYS A 286 2.66 -5.94 4.80
CA LYS A 286 3.50 -6.81 5.63
C LYS A 286 4.11 -5.98 6.76
N ASP A 287 4.32 -6.59 7.93
CA ASP A 287 4.96 -5.99 9.11
C ASP A 287 4.21 -4.82 9.80
N ILE A 288 3.04 -4.41 9.28
CA ILE A 288 2.17 -3.43 9.93
C ILE A 288 1.20 -4.19 10.85
N THR A 289 1.45 -4.11 12.14
CA THR A 289 0.66 -4.81 13.18
C THR A 289 -0.48 -3.96 13.72
N ALA A 290 -1.41 -4.60 14.46
CA ALA A 290 -2.48 -3.90 15.15
C ALA A 290 -1.95 -2.84 16.14
N ALA A 291 -0.81 -3.11 16.80
CA ALA A 291 -0.17 -2.14 17.70
C ALA A 291 0.29 -0.87 16.96
N HIS A 292 0.81 -0.99 15.75
CA HIS A 292 1.17 0.17 14.92
C HIS A 292 -0.05 1.00 14.56
N LEU A 293 -1.16 0.36 14.19
CA LEU A 293 -2.41 1.05 13.84
C LEU A 293 -3.03 1.72 15.06
N GLN A 294 -3.01 1.07 16.22
CA GLN A 294 -3.48 1.65 17.47
C GLN A 294 -2.65 2.87 17.87
N ALA A 295 -1.32 2.79 17.77
CA ALA A 295 -0.45 3.92 18.06
C ALA A 295 -0.73 5.14 17.15
N VAL A 296 -1.11 4.92 15.89
CA VAL A 296 -1.57 6.00 15.00
C VAL A 296 -2.95 6.52 15.44
N ALA A 297 -3.87 5.64 15.85
CA ALA A 297 -5.17 6.05 16.37
C ALA A 297 -5.04 6.92 17.62
N ASP A 298 -4.12 6.57 18.53
CA ASP A 298 -3.85 7.33 19.74
C ASP A 298 -3.36 8.76 19.47
N LEU A 299 -2.81 9.04 18.28
CA LEU A 299 -2.44 10.41 17.89
C LEU A 299 -3.65 11.35 17.74
N LEU A 300 -4.86 10.82 17.56
CA LEU A 300 -6.08 11.64 17.49
C LEU A 300 -6.29 12.45 18.76
N GLU A 301 -5.90 11.90 19.91
CA GLU A 301 -6.05 12.51 21.24
C GLU A 301 -4.78 13.26 21.72
N LYS A 302 -3.70 13.21 20.92
CA LYS A 302 -2.44 13.85 21.28
C LYS A 302 -2.34 15.28 20.71
N GLN A 303 -1.48 16.07 21.36
CA GLN A 303 -1.15 17.43 20.91
C GLN A 303 -0.38 17.40 19.57
N THR A 304 -0.52 18.48 18.81
CA THR A 304 0.26 18.73 17.59
C THR A 304 1.77 18.55 17.83
N GLY A 305 2.43 17.89 16.90
CA GLY A 305 3.87 17.58 16.97
C GLY A 305 4.20 16.21 17.57
N ARG A 306 3.23 15.50 18.18
CA ARG A 306 3.44 14.13 18.61
C ARG A 306 3.49 13.20 17.41
N TYR A 307 4.36 12.18 17.49
CA TYR A 307 4.60 11.27 16.38
C TYR A 307 4.82 9.82 16.82
N VAL A 308 4.65 8.92 15.87
CA VAL A 308 4.89 7.48 16.01
C VAL A 308 5.72 7.00 14.83
N LYS A 309 6.75 6.19 15.10
CA LYS A 309 7.54 5.52 14.07
C LYS A 309 6.82 4.25 13.61
N LEU A 310 6.80 4.04 12.31
CA LEU A 310 6.15 2.89 11.65
C LEU A 310 7.19 2.12 10.83
N PRO A 311 6.89 0.86 10.44
CA PRO A 311 7.70 0.12 9.48
C PRO A 311 7.94 0.88 8.17
N TYR A 312 8.88 0.41 7.35
CA TYR A 312 9.26 1.01 6.06
C TYR A 312 9.83 2.44 6.15
N GLY A 313 10.35 2.82 7.33
CA GLY A 313 10.89 4.15 7.57
C GLY A 313 9.84 5.26 7.56
N LEU A 314 8.59 4.91 7.80
CA LEU A 314 7.49 5.88 7.91
C LEU A 314 7.44 6.48 9.32
N THR A 315 6.92 7.71 9.37
CA THR A 315 6.57 8.39 10.62
C THR A 315 5.18 8.99 10.48
N ALA A 316 4.28 8.67 11.40
CA ALA A 316 2.97 9.32 11.51
C ALA A 316 3.07 10.46 12.53
N THR A 317 2.73 11.68 12.15
CA THR A 317 2.82 12.88 13.00
C THR A 317 1.49 13.60 13.08
N ARG A 318 1.05 13.98 14.28
CA ARG A 318 -0.12 14.84 14.48
C ARG A 318 0.23 16.28 14.09
N VAL A 319 -0.46 16.84 13.10
CA VAL A 319 -0.29 18.19 12.60
C VAL A 319 -1.66 18.87 12.54
N TYR A 320 -2.01 19.64 13.55
CA TYR A 320 -3.35 20.27 13.66
C TYR A 320 -4.48 19.25 13.39
N ASN A 321 -5.25 19.45 12.33
CA ASN A 321 -6.42 18.66 11.95
C ASN A 321 -6.06 17.48 11.02
N VAL A 322 -4.79 17.11 10.91
CA VAL A 322 -4.35 15.96 10.09
C VAL A 322 -3.33 15.11 10.83
N ILE A 323 -3.28 13.83 10.50
CA ILE A 323 -2.13 12.97 10.77
C ILE A 323 -1.37 12.79 9.45
N GLU A 324 -0.14 13.31 9.40
CA GLU A 324 0.75 13.14 8.26
C GLU A 324 1.56 11.85 8.42
N ILE A 325 1.47 10.95 7.43
CA ILE A 325 2.23 9.69 7.39
C ILE A 325 3.27 9.83 6.27
N MET A 326 4.52 10.08 6.67
CA MET A 326 5.58 10.42 5.74
C MET A 326 6.74 9.44 5.81
N GLY A 327 7.39 9.19 4.68
CA GLY A 327 8.66 8.49 4.60
C GLY A 327 9.79 9.33 5.22
N LYS A 328 10.93 8.66 5.49
CA LYS A 328 12.14 9.37 5.94
C LYS A 328 12.45 10.46 4.92
N ARG A 329 12.39 11.72 5.34
CA ARG A 329 12.82 12.84 4.50
C ARG A 329 14.31 12.66 4.20
N LYS A 330 14.72 12.91 2.96
CA LYS A 330 16.12 13.23 2.69
C LYS A 330 16.44 14.45 3.55
N GLU A 331 17.52 14.41 4.29
CA GLU A 331 18.04 15.63 4.92
C GLU A 331 18.20 16.65 3.80
N THR A 332 17.40 17.69 3.82
CA THR A 332 17.54 18.81 2.91
C THR A 332 18.89 19.46 3.24
N GLU A 333 19.76 19.52 2.26
CA GLU A 333 21.02 20.28 2.41
C GLU A 333 20.66 21.68 2.87
N LYS A 334 21.27 22.10 3.99
CA LYS A 334 21.05 23.44 4.51
C LYS A 334 21.62 24.45 3.52
N ILE A 335 20.73 25.17 2.90
CA ILE A 335 21.07 26.23 1.96
C ILE A 335 21.62 27.41 2.78
N CYS A 336 22.79 27.90 2.39
CA CYS A 336 23.35 29.16 2.87
C CYS A 336 24.22 29.75 1.75
N LEU A 337 23.64 30.66 0.99
CA LEU A 337 24.23 31.28 -0.19
C LEU A 337 24.47 32.79 0.12
N PRO A 338 25.70 33.19 0.45
CA PRO A 338 26.03 34.62 0.66
C PRO A 338 25.87 35.38 -0.64
N ILE A 339 25.44 36.64 -0.55
CA ILE A 339 25.25 37.54 -1.66
C ILE A 339 26.29 38.69 -1.50
N ASP A 340 27.16 38.77 -2.50
CA ASP A 340 28.04 39.92 -2.60
C ASP A 340 27.23 41.18 -3.00
N THR A 341 27.07 42.10 -2.07
CA THR A 341 26.25 43.29 -2.27
C THR A 341 26.93 44.33 -3.14
N ASP A 342 28.27 44.31 -3.25
CA ASP A 342 29.02 45.20 -4.14
C ASP A 342 28.96 44.70 -5.59
N ARG A 343 28.85 43.36 -5.76
CA ARG A 343 28.75 42.70 -7.06
C ARG A 343 27.55 41.73 -7.09
N LEU A 344 26.36 42.30 -7.15
CA LEU A 344 25.12 41.54 -7.15
C LEU A 344 25.05 40.51 -8.31
N PRO A 345 24.74 39.25 -8.04
CA PRO A 345 24.54 38.29 -9.11
C PRO A 345 23.21 38.58 -9.84
N GLU A 346 23.19 38.42 -11.16
CA GLU A 346 21.91 38.53 -11.90
C GLU A 346 20.92 37.48 -11.45
N ASN A 347 21.39 36.27 -11.20
CA ASN A 347 20.56 35.13 -10.76
C ASN A 347 21.33 34.31 -9.74
N LEU A 348 20.60 33.77 -8.74
CA LEU A 348 21.11 32.87 -7.72
C LEU A 348 20.12 31.68 -7.61
N LEU A 349 20.64 30.44 -7.65
CA LEU A 349 19.82 29.23 -7.48
C LEU A 349 19.94 28.72 -6.05
N ALA A 350 18.82 28.53 -5.37
CA ALA A 350 18.72 28.01 -4.02
C ALA A 350 17.73 26.82 -4.00
N GLY A 351 18.23 25.60 -4.25
CA GLY A 351 17.40 24.45 -4.49
C GLY A 351 16.55 24.62 -5.75
N GLU A 352 15.22 24.52 -5.61
CA GLU A 352 14.28 24.70 -6.73
C GLU A 352 13.91 26.19 -6.96
N TRP A 353 14.42 27.09 -6.16
CA TRP A 353 14.14 28.51 -6.26
C TRP A 353 15.23 29.25 -7.02
N LYS A 354 14.81 30.15 -7.91
CA LYS A 354 15.64 31.08 -8.63
C LYS A 354 15.38 32.51 -8.11
N PHE A 355 16.42 33.18 -7.66
CA PHE A 355 16.39 34.56 -7.24
C PHE A 355 17.03 35.42 -8.30
N SER A 356 16.41 36.57 -8.62
CA SER A 356 16.98 37.61 -9.47
C SER A 356 17.08 38.94 -8.68
N PHE A 357 18.13 39.69 -8.94
CA PHE A 357 18.49 40.91 -8.22
C PHE A 357 18.64 42.06 -9.21
N LYS A 358 18.04 43.23 -8.86
CA LYS A 358 18.21 44.46 -9.61
C LYS A 358 18.43 45.62 -8.64
N LYS A 359 19.49 46.42 -8.86
CA LYS A 359 19.79 47.65 -8.11
C LYS A 359 19.57 48.83 -9.00
N PHE A 360 18.81 49.82 -8.52
CA PHE A 360 18.52 51.05 -9.25
C PHE A 360 18.28 52.21 -8.30
N LEU A 361 18.40 53.42 -8.82
CA LEU A 361 18.07 54.64 -8.06
C LEU A 361 16.57 54.78 -7.86
N TYR A 362 16.15 55.12 -6.65
CA TYR A 362 14.75 55.34 -6.34
C TYR A 362 14.28 56.68 -6.92
N ASP A 363 13.19 56.65 -7.67
CA ASP A 363 12.60 57.88 -8.30
C ASP A 363 11.53 58.54 -7.45
N GLY A 364 11.34 58.12 -6.19
CA GLY A 364 10.32 58.64 -5.28
C GLY A 364 8.88 58.17 -5.54
N ASN A 365 8.66 57.31 -6.54
CA ASN A 365 7.34 56.89 -6.90
C ASN A 365 6.93 55.62 -6.13
N THR A 366 6.09 55.79 -5.11
CA THR A 366 5.58 54.72 -4.25
C THR A 366 4.59 53.78 -4.97
N ASP A 367 3.94 54.23 -6.07
CA ASP A 367 2.98 53.38 -6.81
C ASP A 367 3.67 52.23 -7.57
N LYS A 368 4.97 52.38 -7.81
CA LYS A 368 5.79 51.33 -8.46
C LYS A 368 6.22 50.20 -7.52
N ILE A 369 6.08 50.36 -6.21
CA ILE A 369 6.48 49.34 -5.23
C ILE A 369 5.67 48.09 -5.45
N PRO A 370 6.30 46.93 -5.75
CA PRO A 370 5.59 45.69 -6.06
C PRO A 370 4.82 45.16 -4.85
N ARG A 371 3.53 44.93 -5.02
CA ARG A 371 2.65 44.27 -4.02
C ARG A 371 2.66 42.73 -4.16
N LYS A 372 3.56 42.17 -5.01
CA LYS A 372 3.66 40.76 -5.27
C LYS A 372 4.27 39.99 -4.09
N MET A 373 3.81 38.76 -3.85
CA MET A 373 4.28 37.92 -2.76
C MET A 373 5.78 37.60 -2.89
N TYR A 374 6.24 37.31 -4.09
CA TYR A 374 7.59 36.88 -4.39
C TYR A 374 8.49 37.92 -5.03
N THR A 375 8.07 39.16 -5.06
CA THR A 375 8.90 40.31 -5.49
C THR A 375 8.83 41.40 -4.42
N LYS A 376 9.99 41.80 -3.92
CA LYS A 376 10.09 42.83 -2.85
C LYS A 376 11.16 43.82 -3.19
N TRP A 377 10.93 45.08 -2.78
CA TRP A 377 11.87 46.17 -2.85
C TRP A 377 12.40 46.48 -1.47
N PHE A 378 13.71 46.52 -1.35
CA PHE A 378 14.44 46.82 -0.12
C PHE A 378 15.22 48.12 -0.26
N ASP A 379 15.35 48.86 0.83
CA ASP A 379 16.32 49.91 0.95
C ASP A 379 17.72 49.32 1.02
N TYR A 380 18.46 49.43 -0.09
CA TYR A 380 19.76 48.78 -0.25
C TYR A 380 20.73 49.16 0.87
N ASP A 381 20.76 50.45 1.29
CA ASP A 381 21.72 50.95 2.29
C ASP A 381 21.46 50.35 3.68
N LYS A 382 20.26 49.82 3.94
CA LYS A 382 19.89 49.20 5.20
C LYS A 382 20.19 47.71 5.29
N ILE A 383 20.41 47.02 4.16
CA ILE A 383 20.58 45.57 4.13
C ILE A 383 21.90 45.11 3.52
N LYS A 384 22.81 46.03 3.17
CA LYS A 384 24.02 45.72 2.37
C LYS A 384 25.12 44.99 3.14
N ASP A 385 25.15 45.04 4.47
CA ASP A 385 26.36 44.68 5.25
C ASP A 385 26.53 43.15 5.48
N SER A 386 25.52 42.35 5.30
CA SER A 386 25.66 40.88 5.25
C SER A 386 24.36 40.27 4.72
N LEU A 387 24.34 39.90 3.46
CA LEU A 387 23.13 39.42 2.82
C LEU A 387 23.30 37.95 2.38
N ALA A 388 22.36 37.08 2.72
CA ALA A 388 22.35 35.71 2.28
C ALA A 388 20.93 35.16 2.03
N ILE A 389 20.79 34.26 1.05
CA ILE A 389 19.64 33.37 0.98
C ILE A 389 19.99 32.11 1.75
N ARG A 390 19.24 31.83 2.82
CA ARG A 390 19.52 30.67 3.67
C ARG A 390 18.27 30.09 4.32
N ASN A 391 18.40 28.88 4.84
CA ASN A 391 17.44 28.31 5.76
C ASN A 391 17.61 28.91 7.16
N ARG A 392 16.64 28.65 8.05
CA ARG A 392 16.64 29.15 9.42
C ARG A 392 17.84 28.67 10.24
N ARG A 393 18.25 29.52 11.19
CA ARG A 393 19.22 29.22 12.25
C ARG A 393 18.57 29.38 13.62
N LYS A 394 19.18 28.80 14.62
CA LYS A 394 18.77 29.04 16.01
C LYS A 394 19.13 30.44 16.41
N GLY A 395 18.15 31.22 16.90
CA GLY A 395 18.36 32.62 17.29
C GLY A 395 17.82 33.63 16.29
N ASP A 396 17.45 33.20 15.08
CA ASP A 396 16.89 34.08 14.05
C ASP A 396 15.68 34.90 14.56
N TYR A 397 15.71 36.19 14.27
CA TYR A 397 14.64 37.12 14.63
C TYR A 397 14.38 38.13 13.49
N PHE A 398 13.29 38.85 13.57
CA PHE A 398 13.02 40.01 12.71
C PHE A 398 12.34 41.11 13.49
N VAL A 399 12.57 42.34 13.02
CA VAL A 399 12.03 43.57 13.61
C VAL A 399 10.55 43.72 13.22
N LEU A 400 9.71 44.03 14.21
CA LEU A 400 8.26 44.12 14.03
C LEU A 400 7.77 45.55 13.73
N ASP A 401 8.37 46.56 14.38
CA ASP A 401 7.88 47.95 14.40
C ASP A 401 9.01 48.99 14.59
N ALA A 402 8.64 50.25 14.56
CA ALA A 402 9.56 51.40 14.72
C ALA A 402 10.20 51.46 16.10
N ALA A 403 9.64 50.88 17.14
CA ALA A 403 10.19 50.82 18.47
C ALA A 403 11.32 49.80 18.62
N GLY A 404 11.58 49.00 17.55
CA GLY A 404 12.62 47.99 17.53
C GLY A 404 12.27 46.71 18.24
N HIS A 405 10.98 46.44 18.46
CA HIS A 405 10.57 45.15 19.02
C HIS A 405 10.93 43.98 18.09
N HIS A 406 11.56 42.96 18.67
CA HIS A 406 12.00 41.80 17.93
C HIS A 406 11.03 40.61 18.16
N LYS A 407 10.85 39.81 17.13
CA LYS A 407 10.13 38.53 17.25
C LYS A 407 11.03 37.40 16.78
N LYS A 408 11.17 36.34 17.60
CA LYS A 408 11.89 35.14 17.18
C LYS A 408 11.16 34.50 16.02
N LEU A 409 11.90 33.99 15.03
CA LEU A 409 11.34 33.30 13.87
C LEU A 409 10.52 32.07 14.27
N GLU A 410 10.95 31.36 15.32
CA GLU A 410 10.24 30.20 15.85
C GLU A 410 8.83 30.55 16.31
N ASP A 411 8.67 31.68 17.02
CA ASP A 411 7.39 32.19 17.52
C ASP A 411 6.49 32.65 16.36
N TYR A 412 7.10 33.24 15.33
CA TYR A 412 6.36 33.59 14.11
C TYR A 412 5.79 32.35 13.42
N PHE A 413 6.61 31.31 13.21
CA PHE A 413 6.16 30.09 12.58
C PHE A 413 5.05 29.38 13.36
N VAL A 414 5.07 29.46 14.69
CA VAL A 414 3.99 28.94 15.54
C VAL A 414 2.71 29.74 15.33
N ASN A 415 2.80 31.06 15.34
CA ASN A 415 1.64 31.95 15.21
C ASN A 415 0.98 31.84 13.82
N GLU A 416 1.79 31.72 12.76
CA GLU A 416 1.32 31.51 11.38
C GLU A 416 0.94 30.05 11.09
N LYS A 417 0.95 29.20 12.12
CA LYS A 417 0.61 27.77 12.03
C LYS A 417 1.44 27.00 10.98
N ILE A 418 2.70 27.43 10.73
CA ILE A 418 3.59 26.72 9.81
C ILE A 418 4.05 25.42 10.47
N PRO A 419 3.76 24.26 9.85
CA PRO A 419 4.13 22.96 10.39
C PRO A 419 5.64 22.85 10.63
N ALA A 420 6.06 22.23 11.73
CA ALA A 420 7.47 22.05 12.06
C ALA A 420 8.27 21.41 10.91
N SER A 421 7.62 20.54 10.16
CA SER A 421 8.17 19.87 8.99
C SER A 421 8.56 20.79 7.82
N HIS A 422 7.96 21.97 7.69
CA HIS A 422 8.23 22.93 6.60
C HIS A 422 9.14 24.07 7.03
N ARG A 423 9.36 24.24 8.35
CA ARG A 423 10.15 25.38 8.89
C ARG A 423 11.61 25.32 8.47
N ASP A 424 12.18 24.11 8.33
CA ASP A 424 13.59 23.92 7.95
C ASP A 424 13.81 24.11 6.44
N GLU A 425 12.75 24.03 5.63
CA GLU A 425 12.81 24.24 4.18
C GLU A 425 12.54 25.68 3.78
N GLN A 426 11.99 26.50 4.71
CA GLN A 426 11.67 27.88 4.45
C GLN A 426 12.94 28.69 4.12
N LEU A 427 12.98 29.29 2.95
CA LEU A 427 14.05 30.19 2.55
C LEU A 427 13.82 31.58 3.12
N LEU A 428 14.90 32.19 3.54
CA LEU A 428 14.97 33.50 4.16
C LEU A 428 15.99 34.36 3.42
N LEU A 429 15.68 35.65 3.25
CA LEU A 429 16.67 36.66 3.01
C LEU A 429 17.10 37.21 4.36
N ALA A 430 18.35 37.05 4.73
CA ALA A 430 18.81 37.39 6.09
C ALA A 430 20.24 37.87 6.11
N GLY A 431 20.55 38.63 7.17
CA GLY A 431 21.90 38.93 7.62
C GLY A 431 22.47 37.80 8.47
N GLU A 432 23.25 38.12 9.52
CA GLU A 432 23.78 37.13 10.46
C GLU A 432 22.63 36.39 11.18
N ASP A 433 21.91 37.08 12.07
CA ASP A 433 20.77 36.57 12.81
C ASP A 433 19.47 37.31 12.51
N GLU A 434 19.54 38.49 11.88
CA GLU A 434 18.39 39.29 11.50
C GLU A 434 17.83 38.86 10.14
N ILE A 435 16.52 38.64 10.11
CA ILE A 435 15.80 38.26 8.90
C ILE A 435 15.18 39.49 8.29
N PHE A 436 15.44 39.73 7.00
CA PHE A 436 14.87 40.83 6.24
C PHE A 436 13.57 40.41 5.50
N TRP A 437 13.51 39.17 5.04
CA TRP A 437 12.33 38.65 4.36
C TRP A 437 12.20 37.12 4.50
N ILE A 438 11.02 36.70 4.85
CA ILE A 438 10.60 35.29 4.72
C ILE A 438 10.07 35.12 3.30
N VAL A 439 10.75 34.37 2.45
CA VAL A 439 10.41 34.24 1.02
C VAL A 439 8.97 33.75 0.87
N GLY A 440 8.15 34.50 0.13
CA GLY A 440 6.71 34.23 0.03
C GLY A 440 5.89 34.67 1.25
N GLY A 441 6.51 35.37 2.20
CA GLY A 441 5.86 35.83 3.43
C GLY A 441 6.20 37.30 3.77
N ARG A 442 6.32 37.57 5.08
CA ARG A 442 6.51 38.90 5.64
C ARG A 442 7.93 39.41 5.43
N MET A 443 8.04 40.77 5.20
CA MET A 443 9.26 41.55 5.34
C MET A 443 9.42 42.08 6.77
N ALA A 444 10.64 42.21 7.22
CA ALA A 444 10.95 42.90 8.48
C ALA A 444 10.61 44.40 8.39
N TYR A 445 10.24 44.99 9.51
CA TYR A 445 10.01 46.42 9.58
C TYR A 445 11.32 47.20 9.35
N GLY A 446 11.23 48.32 8.66
CA GLY A 446 12.36 49.20 8.43
C GLY A 446 13.25 48.81 7.25
N THR A 447 13.15 47.60 6.69
CA THR A 447 13.98 47.17 5.53
C THR A 447 13.42 47.61 4.17
N GLY A 448 12.15 47.98 4.14
CA GLY A 448 11.47 48.47 2.93
C GLY A 448 11.84 49.91 2.56
N ILE A 449 11.26 50.38 1.43
CA ILE A 449 11.44 51.71 0.88
C ILE A 449 10.84 52.76 1.80
N SER A 450 11.55 53.89 1.95
CA SER A 450 11.12 55.09 2.67
C SER A 450 11.47 56.35 1.86
N ASP A 451 11.02 57.54 2.30
CA ASP A 451 11.32 58.80 1.66
C ASP A 451 12.85 59.14 1.64
N ALA A 452 13.60 58.54 2.56
CA ALA A 452 15.06 58.67 2.64
C ALA A 452 15.82 57.65 1.77
N THR A 453 15.14 56.70 1.13
CA THR A 453 15.76 55.66 0.31
C THR A 453 16.38 56.26 -0.94
N ARG A 454 17.67 56.00 -1.15
CA ARG A 454 18.40 56.42 -2.35
C ARG A 454 18.55 55.28 -3.36
N TRP A 455 18.91 54.11 -2.90
CA TRP A 455 19.11 52.94 -3.73
C TRP A 455 18.11 51.85 -3.37
N VAL A 456 17.48 51.27 -4.40
CA VAL A 456 16.55 50.13 -4.26
C VAL A 456 17.24 48.87 -4.68
N LEU A 457 17.09 47.83 -3.88
CA LEU A 457 17.36 46.44 -4.26
C LEU A 457 16.04 45.72 -4.47
N GLU A 458 15.70 45.46 -5.73
CA GLU A 458 14.59 44.54 -6.09
C GLU A 458 15.08 43.11 -6.05
N ILE A 459 14.35 42.24 -5.33
CA ILE A 459 14.59 40.79 -5.28
C ILE A 459 13.31 40.09 -5.70
N THR A 460 13.43 39.27 -6.72
CA THR A 460 12.33 38.38 -7.20
C THR A 460 12.72 36.94 -7.01
N ALA A 461 11.86 36.18 -6.33
CA ALA A 461 11.95 34.72 -6.19
C ALA A 461 10.97 34.05 -7.14
N SER A 462 11.40 33.02 -7.86
CA SER A 462 10.56 32.19 -8.73
C SER A 462 10.90 30.72 -8.50
N ASN A 463 9.89 29.87 -8.49
CA ASN A 463 10.06 28.41 -8.41
C ASN A 463 9.59 27.79 -9.73
N SER A 464 10.32 26.81 -10.22
CA SER A 464 10.02 26.09 -11.47
C SER A 464 8.69 25.30 -11.42
N SER A 465 8.11 25.18 -10.23
CA SER A 465 6.87 24.41 -9.98
C SER A 465 5.62 25.28 -9.86
N HIS A 466 5.75 26.62 -10.06
CA HIS A 466 4.61 27.57 -10.03
C HIS A 466 4.63 28.48 -11.23
#